data_cc8fe1c2f703d5431462846ea9f0637e
#
_entry.id   cc8fe1c2f703d5431462846ea9f0637e
#
_cell.length_a   1.000
_cell.length_b   1.000
_cell.length_c   1.000
_cell.angle_alpha   90.00
_cell.angle_beta   90.00
_cell.angle_gamma   90.00
#
_symmetry.space_group_name_H-M   'P 1'
#
loop_
_entity.id
_entity.type
_entity.pdbx_description
1 polymer ?
#
loop_
_entity_poly.entity_id
_entity_poly.type
_entity_poly.pdbx_seq_one_letter_code
_entity_poly.pdbx_strand_id
1 'polypeptide(L)'
;MKWLCVTLLICLDFTPEVDYTNNSEFIEYVRSCAVHHNSMYEEYERVPVSIVISQAIHESNWGTSRFAVEGNNLLGIRTFDSSDDQLKPLNKPNVSWGLRIFETKCESIAYYIELLNNNHHYQEFREERGKQYFNDAVDLEKLIMTLAIYAEDVYYSQKIIITLRELQAYDRD
;
A
#
# COMPACT_ATOMS: atom_id res chain seq x y z
N MET A 1 11.73 -3.07 -33.31
CA MET A 1 12.91 -3.75 -32.75
C MET A 1 12.76 -3.81 -31.26
N LYS A 2 12.90 -5.02 -30.73
CA LYS A 2 12.51 -5.44 -29.36
C LYS A 2 13.51 -4.95 -28.31
N TRP A 3 13.11 -3.98 -27.49
CA TRP A 3 13.82 -3.59 -26.25
C TRP A 3 12.81 -3.38 -25.11
N LEU A 4 11.93 -4.32 -24.86
CA LEU A 4 10.81 -4.14 -23.94
C LEU A 4 10.64 -5.25 -22.89
N CYS A 5 11.64 -6.13 -22.68
CA CYS A 5 11.39 -7.29 -21.84
C CYS A 5 12.43 -7.63 -20.77
N VAL A 6 13.46 -6.79 -20.56
CA VAL A 6 14.50 -7.10 -19.55
C VAL A 6 14.32 -6.27 -18.27
N THR A 7 13.63 -5.15 -18.34
CA THR A 7 13.45 -4.24 -17.20
C THR A 7 12.31 -4.63 -16.25
N LEU A 8 11.32 -5.40 -16.69
CA LEU A 8 10.15 -5.71 -15.88
C LEU A 8 10.41 -6.78 -14.80
N LEU A 9 11.32 -7.72 -15.06
CA LEU A 9 11.64 -8.79 -14.10
C LEU A 9 12.52 -8.31 -12.92
N ILE A 10 13.33 -7.29 -13.14
CA ILE A 10 14.26 -6.77 -12.09
C ILE A 10 13.51 -5.95 -11.04
N CYS A 11 12.31 -5.48 -11.35
CA CYS A 11 11.54 -4.58 -10.49
C CYS A 11 10.64 -5.32 -9.48
N LEU A 12 10.32 -6.59 -9.71
CA LEU A 12 9.44 -7.37 -8.83
C LEU A 12 10.20 -7.93 -7.60
N ASP A 13 11.51 -8.10 -7.71
CA ASP A 13 12.33 -8.72 -6.67
C ASP A 13 12.97 -7.73 -5.69
N PHE A 14 12.60 -6.42 -5.75
CA PHE A 14 13.14 -5.46 -4.81
C PHE A 14 12.63 -5.75 -3.40
N THR A 15 13.54 -6.03 -2.49
CA THR A 15 13.30 -6.06 -1.04
C THR A 15 14.39 -5.24 -0.37
N PRO A 16 14.09 -4.47 0.68
CA PRO A 16 15.12 -3.88 1.51
C PRO A 16 16.06 -4.96 2.06
N GLU A 17 17.32 -4.63 2.20
CA GLU A 17 18.38 -5.57 2.61
C GLU A 17 18.14 -6.16 4.01
N VAL A 18 17.45 -5.42 4.88
CA VAL A 18 17.16 -5.81 6.26
C VAL A 18 15.67 -5.66 6.55
N ASP A 19 15.08 -6.65 7.19
CA ASP A 19 13.72 -6.56 7.73
C ASP A 19 13.70 -5.64 8.98
N TYR A 20 12.53 -5.23 9.40
CA TYR A 20 12.36 -4.29 10.50
C TYR A 20 12.17 -5.01 11.84
N THR A 21 12.67 -4.39 12.92
CA THR A 21 12.54 -4.85 14.31
C THR A 21 11.81 -3.84 15.21
N ASN A 22 11.60 -2.63 14.73
CA ASN A 22 10.92 -1.54 15.44
C ASN A 22 10.15 -0.64 14.46
N ASN A 23 9.38 0.30 15.01
CA ASN A 23 8.50 1.17 14.23
C ASN A 23 9.27 2.06 13.24
N SER A 24 10.44 2.58 13.62
CA SER A 24 11.27 3.41 12.74
C SER A 24 11.75 2.61 11.54
N GLU A 25 12.27 1.41 11.78
CA GLU A 25 12.71 0.51 10.71
C GLU A 25 11.54 0.05 9.84
N PHE A 26 10.34 -0.17 10.41
CA PHE A 26 9.13 -0.45 9.63
C PHE A 26 8.79 0.68 8.67
N ILE A 27 8.83 1.93 9.15
CA ILE A 27 8.59 3.11 8.31
C ILE A 27 9.58 3.15 7.14
N GLU A 28 10.89 2.96 7.41
CA GLU A 28 11.93 2.99 6.39
C GLU A 28 11.82 1.82 5.41
N TYR A 29 11.44 0.64 5.89
CA TYR A 29 11.16 -0.51 5.04
C TYR A 29 10.05 -0.20 4.03
N VAL A 30 8.89 0.25 4.52
CA VAL A 30 7.74 0.60 3.67
C VAL A 30 8.09 1.76 2.74
N ARG A 31 8.80 2.77 3.23
CA ARG A 31 9.27 3.93 2.45
C ARG A 31 10.14 3.47 1.28
N SER A 32 11.14 2.63 1.53
CA SER A 32 12.06 2.13 0.50
C SER A 32 11.33 1.36 -0.59
N CYS A 33 10.42 0.47 -0.23
CA CYS A 33 9.59 -0.27 -1.19
C CYS A 33 8.69 0.67 -2.00
N ALA A 34 8.01 1.60 -1.34
CA ALA A 34 7.09 2.52 -2.01
C ALA A 34 7.81 3.47 -2.96
N VAL A 35 8.97 4.01 -2.56
CA VAL A 35 9.80 4.88 -3.44
C VAL A 35 10.27 4.09 -4.65
N HIS A 36 10.80 2.86 -4.45
CA HIS A 36 11.26 2.02 -5.54
C HIS A 36 10.14 1.75 -6.56
N HIS A 37 8.97 1.29 -6.10
CA HIS A 37 7.88 0.96 -7.02
C HIS A 37 7.25 2.21 -7.65
N ASN A 38 7.15 3.32 -6.94
CA ASN A 38 6.71 4.59 -7.52
C ASN A 38 7.65 5.11 -8.63
N SER A 39 8.94 4.75 -8.62
CA SER A 39 9.87 5.18 -9.66
C SER A 39 9.55 4.64 -11.06
N MET A 40 8.68 3.63 -11.15
CA MET A 40 8.20 3.06 -12.41
C MET A 40 7.02 3.82 -13.03
N TYR A 41 6.47 4.80 -12.30
CA TYR A 41 5.33 5.60 -12.70
C TYR A 41 5.74 7.05 -12.96
N GLU A 42 5.01 7.71 -13.84
CA GLU A 42 5.13 9.16 -14.03
C GLU A 42 4.80 9.89 -12.72
N GLU A 43 5.35 11.08 -12.51
CA GLU A 43 5.23 11.79 -11.23
C GLU A 43 3.77 11.99 -10.79
N TYR A 44 2.88 12.32 -11.73
CA TYR A 44 1.45 12.51 -11.44
C TYR A 44 0.70 11.20 -11.14
N GLU A 45 1.32 10.05 -11.41
CA GLU A 45 0.77 8.72 -11.14
C GLU A 45 1.30 8.11 -9.84
N ARG A 46 2.32 8.71 -9.23
CA ARG A 46 2.92 8.20 -7.99
C ARG A 46 1.95 8.31 -6.82
N VAL A 47 1.85 7.24 -6.06
CA VAL A 47 1.08 7.23 -4.81
C VAL A 47 1.92 7.91 -3.73
N PRO A 48 1.41 8.94 -3.02
CA PRO A 48 2.18 9.60 -1.95
C PRO A 48 2.68 8.59 -0.92
N VAL A 49 3.99 8.56 -0.70
CA VAL A 49 4.66 7.55 0.15
C VAL A 49 4.11 7.58 1.58
N SER A 50 3.81 8.75 2.11
CA SER A 50 3.21 8.91 3.43
C SER A 50 1.81 8.27 3.55
N ILE A 51 1.04 8.23 2.47
CA ILE A 51 -0.24 7.51 2.44
C ILE A 51 0.01 5.99 2.49
N VAL A 52 0.97 5.49 1.70
CA VAL A 52 1.33 4.06 1.71
C VAL A 52 1.77 3.63 3.12
N ILE A 53 2.64 4.42 3.77
CA ILE A 53 3.11 4.14 5.13
C ILE A 53 1.95 4.15 6.13
N SER A 54 1.10 5.18 6.09
CA SER A 54 -0.03 5.30 7.04
C SER A 54 -1.01 4.15 6.92
N GLN A 55 -1.31 3.70 5.70
CA GLN A 55 -2.16 2.54 5.49
C GLN A 55 -1.47 1.24 5.91
N ALA A 56 -0.18 1.05 5.58
CA ALA A 56 0.57 -0.12 6.01
C ALA A 56 0.63 -0.24 7.54
N ILE A 57 0.85 0.85 8.27
CA ILE A 57 0.79 0.89 9.74
C ILE A 57 -0.58 0.39 10.23
N HIS A 58 -1.66 0.97 9.69
CA HIS A 58 -3.01 0.68 10.12
C HIS A 58 -3.43 -0.77 9.79
N GLU A 59 -3.23 -1.21 8.55
CA GLU A 59 -3.67 -2.51 8.05
C GLU A 59 -2.88 -3.68 8.66
N SER A 60 -1.59 -3.49 8.88
CA SER A 60 -0.71 -4.56 9.37
C SER A 60 -0.41 -4.50 10.86
N ASN A 61 -0.89 -3.47 11.57
CA ASN A 61 -0.50 -3.20 12.95
C ASN A 61 1.04 -3.18 13.08
N TRP A 62 1.69 -2.28 12.34
CA TRP A 62 3.15 -2.15 12.30
C TRP A 62 3.85 -3.43 11.80
N GLY A 63 3.24 -4.14 10.87
CA GLY A 63 3.77 -5.38 10.32
C GLY A 63 3.71 -6.59 11.26
N THR A 64 3.01 -6.49 12.40
CA THR A 64 2.93 -7.56 13.40
C THR A 64 1.69 -8.42 13.28
N SER A 65 0.71 -8.02 12.46
CA SER A 65 -0.50 -8.81 12.24
C SER A 65 -0.18 -10.18 11.63
N ARG A 66 -1.03 -11.16 11.88
CA ARG A 66 -0.88 -12.51 11.31
C ARG A 66 -0.73 -12.47 9.79
N PHE A 67 -1.48 -11.62 9.10
CA PHE A 67 -1.44 -11.52 7.65
C PHE A 67 -0.14 -10.89 7.12
N ALA A 68 0.46 -10.00 7.90
CA ALA A 68 1.77 -9.44 7.61
C ALA A 68 2.89 -10.46 7.84
N VAL A 69 2.78 -11.27 8.90
CA VAL A 69 3.84 -12.23 9.31
C VAL A 69 3.77 -13.51 8.47
N GLU A 70 2.58 -14.11 8.32
CA GLU A 70 2.40 -15.39 7.62
C GLU A 70 2.21 -15.22 6.12
N GLY A 71 1.69 -14.07 5.67
CA GLY A 71 1.32 -13.84 4.27
C GLY A 71 2.03 -12.67 3.60
N ASN A 72 2.99 -12.02 4.26
CA ASN A 72 3.70 -10.84 3.74
C ASN A 72 2.76 -9.71 3.26
N ASN A 73 1.53 -9.66 3.77
CA ASN A 73 0.47 -8.77 3.32
C ASN A 73 0.36 -7.58 4.27
N LEU A 74 1.08 -6.48 3.96
CA LEU A 74 1.10 -5.28 4.78
C LEU A 74 -0.12 -4.37 4.59
N LEU A 75 -0.86 -4.53 3.48
CA LEU A 75 -1.95 -3.63 3.09
C LEU A 75 -3.33 -4.28 3.19
N GLY A 76 -3.46 -5.49 3.76
CA GLY A 76 -4.75 -6.14 3.90
C GLY A 76 -5.40 -6.53 2.56
N ILE A 77 -4.61 -6.76 1.52
CA ILE A 77 -5.09 -7.08 0.17
C ILE A 77 -5.89 -8.37 0.18
N ARG A 78 -7.15 -8.28 -0.24
CA ARG A 78 -8.05 -9.43 -0.39
C ARG A 78 -7.93 -10.04 -1.77
N THR A 79 -8.18 -11.36 -1.84
CA THR A 79 -8.46 -12.05 -3.09
C THR A 79 -9.78 -12.80 -2.99
N PHE A 80 -10.49 -12.87 -4.11
CA PHE A 80 -11.73 -13.63 -4.29
C PHE A 80 -11.51 -14.85 -5.20
N ASP A 81 -10.31 -15.00 -5.75
CA ASP A 81 -9.92 -16.15 -6.54
C ASP A 81 -9.45 -17.28 -5.62
N SER A 82 -10.14 -18.40 -5.66
CA SER A 82 -9.81 -19.57 -4.83
C SER A 82 -8.50 -20.26 -5.27
N SER A 83 -7.97 -19.94 -6.42
CA SER A 83 -6.68 -20.44 -6.91
C SER A 83 -5.49 -19.63 -6.40
N ASP A 84 -5.72 -18.42 -5.89
CA ASP A 84 -4.68 -17.61 -5.24
C ASP A 84 -4.29 -18.21 -3.89
N ASP A 85 -3.00 -18.18 -3.58
CA ASP A 85 -2.51 -18.42 -2.22
C ASP A 85 -3.08 -17.38 -1.27
N GLN A 86 -3.79 -17.83 -0.21
CA GLN A 86 -4.55 -16.96 0.65
C GLN A 86 -4.66 -17.46 2.09
N LEU A 87 -4.72 -16.53 3.03
CA LEU A 87 -5.02 -16.79 4.43
C LEU A 87 -6.48 -16.43 4.73
N LYS A 88 -7.23 -17.37 5.31
CA LYS A 88 -8.60 -17.09 5.77
C LYS A 88 -8.59 -16.40 7.14
N PRO A 89 -9.52 -15.45 7.40
CA PRO A 89 -9.72 -14.92 8.75
C PRO A 89 -10.11 -16.04 9.70
N LEU A 90 -9.46 -16.11 10.88
CA LEU A 90 -9.69 -17.18 11.85
C LEU A 90 -11.13 -17.21 12.38
N ASN A 91 -11.74 -16.04 12.53
CA ASN A 91 -13.12 -15.89 13.02
C ASN A 91 -14.19 -16.04 11.91
N LYS A 92 -13.77 -16.13 10.65
CA LYS A 92 -14.66 -16.27 9.47
C LYS A 92 -14.05 -17.26 8.45
N PRO A 93 -13.83 -18.54 8.81
CA PRO A 93 -13.11 -19.48 7.93
C PRO A 93 -13.86 -19.83 6.63
N ASN A 94 -15.18 -19.64 6.62
CA ASN A 94 -16.07 -20.05 5.51
C ASN A 94 -16.39 -18.90 4.52
N VAL A 95 -15.72 -17.74 4.62
CA VAL A 95 -15.92 -16.67 3.64
C VAL A 95 -15.35 -17.06 2.27
N SER A 96 -15.96 -16.53 1.19
CA SER A 96 -15.52 -16.77 -0.18
C SER A 96 -14.23 -16.04 -0.58
N TRP A 97 -13.71 -15.16 0.28
CA TRP A 97 -12.49 -14.39 0.07
C TRP A 97 -11.41 -14.75 1.10
N GLY A 98 -10.17 -14.37 0.83
CA GLY A 98 -9.05 -14.44 1.77
C GLY A 98 -8.11 -13.26 1.63
N LEU A 99 -7.14 -13.16 2.53
CA LEU A 99 -6.04 -12.22 2.40
C LEU A 99 -4.97 -12.87 1.53
N ARG A 100 -4.55 -12.19 0.46
CA ARG A 100 -3.55 -12.70 -0.48
C ARG A 100 -2.21 -12.92 0.22
N ILE A 101 -1.53 -14.01 -0.11
CA ILE A 101 -0.15 -14.27 0.30
C ILE A 101 0.77 -13.73 -0.80
N PHE A 102 1.82 -13.04 -0.39
CA PHE A 102 2.87 -12.51 -1.26
C PHE A 102 4.21 -13.19 -0.95
N GLU A 103 5.12 -13.24 -1.92
CA GLU A 103 6.46 -13.77 -1.71
C GLU A 103 7.26 -12.89 -0.75
N THR A 104 7.08 -11.56 -0.87
CA THR A 104 7.72 -10.58 0.02
C THR A 104 6.74 -9.51 0.47
N LYS A 105 7.04 -8.86 1.60
CA LYS A 105 6.27 -7.71 2.08
C LYS A 105 6.30 -6.54 1.08
N CYS A 106 7.42 -6.35 0.39
CA CYS A 106 7.59 -5.32 -0.62
C CYS A 106 6.69 -5.56 -1.84
N GLU A 107 6.48 -6.82 -2.22
CA GLU A 107 5.53 -7.19 -3.27
C GLU A 107 4.09 -6.77 -2.92
N SER A 108 3.67 -6.88 -1.66
CA SER A 108 2.35 -6.41 -1.24
C SER A 108 2.18 -4.90 -1.40
N ILE A 109 3.28 -4.13 -1.21
CA ILE A 109 3.30 -2.68 -1.44
C ILE A 109 3.25 -2.37 -2.94
N ALA A 110 4.01 -3.09 -3.76
CA ALA A 110 3.97 -2.97 -5.21
C ALA A 110 2.56 -3.21 -5.76
N TYR A 111 1.94 -4.30 -5.34
CA TYR A 111 0.57 -4.66 -5.72
C TYR A 111 -0.44 -3.58 -5.31
N TYR A 112 -0.29 -3.02 -4.10
CA TYR A 112 -1.15 -1.93 -3.64
C TYR A 112 -1.02 -0.67 -4.52
N ILE A 113 0.21 -0.26 -4.87
CA ILE A 113 0.44 0.89 -5.76
C ILE A 113 -0.20 0.63 -7.14
N GLU A 114 -0.03 -0.57 -7.68
CA GLU A 114 -0.66 -0.98 -8.93
C GLU A 114 -2.19 -0.98 -8.83
N LEU A 115 -2.75 -1.47 -7.72
CA LEU A 115 -4.19 -1.49 -7.46
C LEU A 115 -4.78 -0.08 -7.50
N LEU A 116 -4.16 0.90 -6.84
CA LEU A 116 -4.61 2.29 -6.85
C LEU A 116 -4.51 2.92 -8.25
N ASN A 117 -3.49 2.53 -9.02
CA ASN A 117 -3.27 3.08 -10.35
C ASN A 117 -4.16 2.47 -11.44
N ASN A 118 -4.57 1.21 -11.30
CA ASN A 118 -5.23 0.50 -12.40
C ASN A 118 -6.68 0.09 -12.11
N ASN A 119 -7.07 -0.12 -10.84
CA ASN A 119 -8.40 -0.59 -10.53
C ASN A 119 -9.43 0.55 -10.63
N HIS A 120 -10.57 0.27 -11.29
CA HIS A 120 -11.63 1.26 -11.54
C HIS A 120 -12.26 1.83 -10.25
N HIS A 121 -12.25 1.09 -9.15
CA HIS A 121 -12.76 1.57 -7.86
C HIS A 121 -11.98 2.78 -7.29
N TYR A 122 -10.72 2.96 -7.72
CA TYR A 122 -9.88 4.07 -7.28
C TYR A 122 -9.75 5.20 -8.31
N GLN A 123 -10.72 5.34 -9.21
CA GLN A 123 -10.73 6.40 -10.20
C GLN A 123 -10.75 7.78 -9.55
N GLU A 124 -11.56 7.99 -8.51
CA GLU A 124 -11.64 9.25 -7.77
C GLU A 124 -10.29 9.63 -7.14
N PHE A 125 -9.58 8.66 -6.57
CA PHE A 125 -8.23 8.87 -6.05
C PHE A 125 -7.27 9.36 -7.15
N ARG A 126 -7.28 8.75 -8.32
CA ARG A 126 -6.41 9.15 -9.44
C ARG A 126 -6.75 10.53 -9.97
N GLU A 127 -8.02 10.85 -10.10
CA GLU A 127 -8.50 12.16 -10.55
C GLU A 127 -8.09 13.27 -9.57
N GLU A 128 -8.30 13.06 -8.26
CA GLU A 128 -7.92 14.02 -7.24
C GLU A 128 -6.39 14.18 -7.16
N ARG A 129 -5.64 13.09 -7.23
CA ARG A 129 -4.16 13.12 -7.25
C ARG A 129 -3.64 13.90 -8.46
N GLY A 130 -4.13 13.61 -9.65
CA GLY A 130 -3.76 14.33 -10.87
C GLY A 130 -4.12 15.82 -10.79
N LYS A 131 -5.31 16.14 -10.29
CA LYS A 131 -5.73 17.53 -10.07
C LYS A 131 -4.80 18.28 -9.11
N GLN A 132 -4.39 17.66 -8.02
CA GLN A 132 -3.44 18.25 -7.06
C GLN A 132 -2.07 18.47 -7.71
N TYR A 133 -1.56 17.49 -8.44
CA TYR A 133 -0.30 17.60 -9.15
C TYR A 133 -0.27 18.77 -10.13
N PHE A 134 -1.26 18.87 -11.03
CA PHE A 134 -1.30 19.90 -12.06
C PHE A 134 -1.63 21.32 -11.53
N ASN A 135 -2.14 21.43 -10.29
CA ASN A 135 -2.38 22.73 -9.64
C ASN A 135 -1.30 23.09 -8.59
N ASP A 136 -0.24 22.30 -8.49
CA ASP A 136 0.84 22.46 -7.49
C ASP A 136 0.28 22.60 -6.06
N ALA A 137 -0.72 21.78 -5.74
CA ALA A 137 -1.44 21.79 -4.46
C ALA A 137 -1.45 20.39 -3.86
N VAL A 138 -0.89 20.20 -2.67
CA VAL A 138 -0.84 18.90 -1.99
C VAL A 138 -1.79 18.89 -0.80
N ASP A 139 -2.83 18.07 -0.87
CA ASP A 139 -3.77 17.80 0.22
C ASP A 139 -3.90 16.28 0.41
N LEU A 140 -3.04 15.72 1.26
CA LEU A 140 -3.01 14.28 1.52
C LEU A 140 -4.28 13.80 2.24
N GLU A 141 -4.88 14.60 3.10
CA GLU A 141 -6.11 14.23 3.80
C GLU A 141 -7.27 14.08 2.81
N LYS A 142 -7.36 14.99 1.85
CA LYS A 142 -8.34 14.91 0.78
C LYS A 142 -8.14 13.67 -0.09
N LEU A 143 -6.89 13.31 -0.40
CA LEU A 143 -6.60 12.05 -1.09
C LEU A 143 -7.03 10.83 -0.28
N ILE A 144 -6.75 10.80 1.04
CA ILE A 144 -7.18 9.70 1.91
C ILE A 144 -8.71 9.58 1.96
N MET A 145 -9.46 10.69 1.91
CA MET A 145 -10.92 10.64 1.88
C MET A 145 -11.46 9.89 0.64
N THR A 146 -10.77 9.95 -0.51
CA THR A 146 -11.14 9.18 -1.71
C THR A 146 -10.87 7.68 -1.59
N LEU A 147 -10.12 7.26 -0.56
CA LEU A 147 -9.82 5.86 -0.27
C LEU A 147 -10.80 5.21 0.72
N ALA A 148 -11.91 5.88 1.06
CA ALA A 148 -12.92 5.34 1.99
C ALA A 148 -13.47 3.97 1.55
N ILE A 149 -13.48 3.69 0.25
CA ILE A 149 -13.92 2.40 -0.32
C ILE A 149 -12.96 1.24 0.00
N TYR A 150 -11.76 1.51 0.48
CA TYR A 150 -10.74 0.49 0.76
C TYR A 150 -11.16 -0.47 1.88
N ALA A 151 -11.92 0.01 2.85
CA ALA A 151 -12.39 -0.78 3.99
C ALA A 151 -13.89 -0.61 4.23
N GLU A 152 -14.48 -1.60 4.93
CA GLU A 152 -15.90 -1.57 5.32
C GLU A 152 -16.18 -0.61 6.50
N ASP A 153 -15.14 -0.15 7.18
CA ASP A 153 -15.23 0.74 8.35
C ASP A 153 -15.52 2.18 7.90
N VAL A 154 -16.67 2.71 8.30
CA VAL A 154 -17.08 4.09 7.98
C VAL A 154 -16.13 5.18 8.51
N TYR A 155 -15.30 4.84 9.50
CA TYR A 155 -14.29 5.73 10.08
C TYR A 155 -12.87 5.48 9.53
N TYR A 156 -12.76 4.68 8.47
CA TYR A 156 -11.48 4.28 7.91
C TYR A 156 -10.57 5.48 7.57
N SER A 157 -11.08 6.39 6.75
CA SER A 157 -10.31 7.55 6.33
C SER A 157 -9.84 8.41 7.50
N GLN A 158 -10.68 8.61 8.52
CA GLN A 158 -10.30 9.35 9.72
C GLN A 158 -9.15 8.68 10.49
N LYS A 159 -9.17 7.35 10.58
CA LYS A 159 -8.08 6.59 11.23
C LYS A 159 -6.77 6.73 10.47
N ILE A 160 -6.82 6.64 9.14
CA ILE A 160 -5.62 6.84 8.30
C ILE A 160 -5.09 8.28 8.41
N ILE A 161 -5.98 9.29 8.46
CA ILE A 161 -5.60 10.70 8.65
C ILE A 161 -4.91 10.91 10.00
N ILE A 162 -5.40 10.27 11.07
CA ILE A 162 -4.74 10.34 12.39
C ILE A 162 -3.32 9.78 12.29
N THR A 163 -3.16 8.59 11.71
CA THR A 163 -1.84 7.95 11.52
C THR A 163 -0.92 8.82 10.64
N LEU A 164 -1.46 9.45 9.58
CA LEU A 164 -0.70 10.38 8.75
C LEU A 164 -0.16 11.58 9.56
N ARG A 165 -0.99 12.17 10.40
CA ARG A 165 -0.59 13.32 11.24
C ARG A 165 0.47 12.93 12.27
N GLU A 166 0.36 11.74 12.85
CA GLU A 166 1.39 11.19 13.76
C GLU A 166 2.72 10.96 13.02
N LEU A 167 2.68 10.38 11.83
CA LEU A 167 3.85 10.19 10.98
C LEU A 167 4.52 11.53 10.61
N GLN A 168 3.74 12.54 10.22
CA GLN A 168 4.25 13.87 9.90
C GLN A 168 4.84 14.61 11.11
N ALA A 169 4.36 14.34 12.32
CA ALA A 169 4.96 14.84 13.54
C ALA A 169 6.31 14.15 13.81
N TYR A 170 6.38 12.85 13.61
CA TYR A 170 7.62 12.05 13.76
C TYR A 170 8.74 12.50 12.79
N ASP A 171 8.40 12.80 11.52
CA ASP A 171 9.39 13.22 10.50
C ASP A 171 9.93 14.66 10.75
N ARG A 172 9.38 15.41 11.73
CA ARG A 172 9.81 16.79 12.08
C ARG A 172 10.74 16.89 13.29
N ASP A 173 10.83 15.83 14.09
CA ASP A 173 11.67 15.75 15.29
C ASP A 173 13.03 15.12 14.97
#